data_8f3861e18ce535a1063781984f274422
#
_entry.id   8f3861e18ce535a1063781984f274422
#
_cell.length_a   1.000
_cell.length_b   1.000
_cell.length_c   1.000
_cell.angle_alpha   90.00
_cell.angle_beta   90.00
_cell.angle_gamma   90.00
#
_symmetry.space_group_name_H-M   'P 1'
#
loop_
_entity.id
_entity.type
_entity.pdbx_description
1 polymer ?
#
loop_
_entity_poly.entity_id
_entity_poly.type
_entity_poly.pdbx_seq_one_letter_code
_entity_poly.pdbx_strand_id
1 'polypeptide(L)'
;QVDVMNVVLGEVADSVDEVWIESKPAGFALHTRLATEFNSRIAHLVARSEVMAEVNDVYIREGKNVLEFSVRSTTKGEAVEHLRRYPQADAFFYAADGVSDEDAFAALSADDVGLKSGAGATLANFRVPGPIDVARALALLADFREGDVHEQ
;
A
#
# COMPACT_ATOMS: atom_id res chain seq x y z
N GLN A 1 10.61 -4.11 18.79
CA GLN A 1 10.71 -4.75 17.46
C GLN A 1 11.16 -3.76 16.39
N VAL A 2 10.53 -2.59 16.26
CA VAL A 2 10.92 -1.57 15.26
C VAL A 2 12.37 -1.09 15.48
N ASP A 3 12.78 -0.85 16.71
CA ASP A 3 14.14 -0.43 17.04
C ASP A 3 15.17 -1.52 16.70
N VAL A 4 14.86 -2.78 16.95
CA VAL A 4 15.72 -3.93 16.57
C VAL A 4 15.84 -4.00 15.05
N MET A 5 14.73 -3.87 14.35
CA MET A 5 14.70 -3.84 12.88
C MET A 5 15.55 -2.70 12.30
N ASN A 6 15.52 -1.53 12.95
CA ASN A 6 16.35 -0.39 12.55
C ASN A 6 17.85 -0.70 12.63
N VAL A 7 18.28 -1.33 13.73
CA VAL A 7 19.69 -1.71 13.93
C VAL A 7 20.10 -2.73 12.88
N VAL A 8 19.35 -3.82 12.74
CA VAL A 8 19.66 -4.90 11.82
C VAL A 8 19.72 -4.42 10.36
N LEU A 9 18.70 -3.67 9.92
CA LEU A 9 18.67 -3.16 8.55
C LEU A 9 19.70 -2.06 8.30
N GLY A 10 20.05 -1.27 9.33
CA GLY A 10 21.13 -0.31 9.29
C GLY A 10 22.48 -0.99 9.03
N GLU A 11 22.80 -2.05 9.77
CA GLU A 11 24.02 -2.84 9.55
C GLU A 11 24.09 -3.44 8.15
N VAL A 12 22.98 -3.92 7.62
CA VAL A 12 22.92 -4.42 6.24
C VAL A 12 23.19 -3.30 5.23
N ALA A 13 22.57 -2.14 5.42
CA ALA A 13 22.77 -0.99 4.53
C ALA A 13 24.21 -0.48 4.56
N ASP A 14 24.84 -0.45 5.75
CA ASP A 14 26.24 -0.04 5.91
C ASP A 14 27.24 -1.04 5.32
N SER A 15 26.85 -2.31 5.20
CA SER A 15 27.72 -3.38 4.69
C SER A 15 27.68 -3.58 3.18
N VAL A 16 26.72 -2.97 2.48
CA VAL A 16 26.52 -3.15 1.02
C VAL A 16 26.43 -1.80 0.33
N ASP A 17 27.31 -1.58 -0.65
CA ASP A 17 27.37 -0.32 -1.40
C ASP A 17 26.04 0.02 -2.08
N GLU A 18 25.66 1.31 -2.03
CA GLU A 18 24.47 1.88 -2.69
C GLU A 18 23.13 1.29 -2.21
N VAL A 19 23.12 0.80 -0.96
CA VAL A 19 21.92 0.36 -0.24
C VAL A 19 21.63 1.35 0.88
N TRP A 20 20.34 1.64 1.13
CA TRP A 20 19.92 2.51 2.23
C TRP A 20 18.55 2.10 2.78
N ILE A 21 18.26 2.54 3.98
CA ILE A 21 16.96 2.32 4.63
C ILE A 21 16.13 3.60 4.66
N GLU A 22 14.82 3.44 4.54
CA GLU A 22 13.81 4.48 4.73
C GLU A 22 12.91 4.08 5.88
N SER A 23 12.75 4.96 6.88
CA SER A 23 11.85 4.74 8.01
C SER A 23 10.39 4.87 7.56
N LYS A 24 9.56 3.93 8.03
CA LYS A 24 8.10 3.91 7.84
C LYS A 24 7.42 3.88 9.22
N PRO A 25 6.13 4.23 9.33
CA PRO A 25 5.45 4.28 10.63
C PRO A 25 5.44 2.98 11.43
N ALA A 26 5.55 1.82 10.76
CA ALA A 26 5.53 0.50 11.41
C ALA A 26 6.69 -0.40 10.99
N GLY A 27 7.77 0.15 10.42
CA GLY A 27 8.91 -0.62 9.92
C GLY A 27 9.86 0.18 9.05
N PHE A 28 10.47 -0.48 8.06
CA PHE A 28 11.48 0.11 7.19
C PHE A 28 11.39 -0.43 5.77
N ALA A 29 11.83 0.37 4.81
CA ALA A 29 12.09 -0.07 3.46
C ALA A 29 13.59 -0.07 3.19
N LEU A 30 14.14 -1.20 2.76
CA LEU A 30 15.51 -1.34 2.29
C LEU A 30 15.53 -1.13 0.77
N HIS A 31 16.15 -0.07 0.33
CA HIS A 31 16.24 0.31 -1.07
C HIS A 31 17.58 -0.13 -1.67
N THR A 32 17.51 -0.74 -2.86
CA THR A 32 18.69 -1.23 -3.61
C THR A 32 18.71 -0.73 -5.05
N ARG A 33 17.95 0.34 -5.35
CA ARG A 33 17.78 0.84 -6.73
C ARG A 33 19.07 1.34 -7.37
N LEU A 34 20.04 1.82 -6.57
CA LEU A 34 21.33 2.31 -7.06
C LEU A 34 22.40 1.22 -7.04
N ALA A 35 22.18 0.14 -6.29
CA ALA A 35 23.10 -0.97 -6.17
C ALA A 35 23.17 -1.82 -7.44
N THR A 36 24.32 -2.51 -7.63
CA THR A 36 24.43 -3.53 -8.66
C THR A 36 23.42 -4.67 -8.41
N GLU A 37 23.07 -5.43 -9.45
CA GLU A 37 22.16 -6.57 -9.29
C GLU A 37 22.69 -7.58 -8.26
N PHE A 38 24.00 -7.81 -8.23
CA PHE A 38 24.64 -8.69 -7.24
C PHE A 38 24.48 -8.14 -5.83
N ASN A 39 24.81 -6.87 -5.58
CA ASN A 39 24.69 -6.22 -4.28
C ASN A 39 23.22 -6.18 -3.82
N SER A 40 22.29 -5.88 -4.73
CA SER A 40 20.85 -5.89 -4.45
C SER A 40 20.39 -7.27 -3.95
N ARG A 41 20.78 -8.33 -4.62
CA ARG A 41 20.43 -9.71 -4.22
C ARG A 41 21.02 -10.09 -2.88
N ILE A 42 22.28 -9.74 -2.62
CA ILE A 42 22.94 -9.98 -1.33
C ILE A 42 22.22 -9.20 -0.22
N ALA A 43 21.99 -7.91 -0.40
CA ALA A 43 21.30 -7.07 0.59
C ALA A 43 19.91 -7.61 0.93
N HIS A 44 19.11 -7.99 -0.08
CA HIS A 44 17.78 -8.57 0.14
C HIS A 44 17.84 -9.91 0.90
N LEU A 45 18.79 -10.78 0.55
CA LEU A 45 18.96 -12.09 1.20
C LEU A 45 19.35 -11.93 2.67
N VAL A 46 20.38 -11.12 2.93
CA VAL A 46 20.89 -10.88 4.28
C VAL A 46 19.85 -10.19 5.15
N ALA A 47 19.25 -9.10 4.65
CA ALA A 47 18.21 -8.37 5.36
C ALA A 47 17.03 -9.27 5.77
N ARG A 48 16.56 -10.11 4.85
CA ARG A 48 15.49 -11.08 5.12
C ARG A 48 15.90 -12.07 6.21
N SER A 49 17.09 -12.64 6.13
CA SER A 49 17.59 -13.62 7.09
C SER A 49 17.75 -13.02 8.47
N GLU A 50 18.43 -11.89 8.58
CA GLU A 50 18.74 -11.25 9.86
C GLU A 50 17.47 -10.70 10.55
N VAL A 51 16.58 -10.03 9.80
CA VAL A 51 15.33 -9.53 10.38
C VAL A 51 14.44 -10.68 10.87
N MET A 52 14.33 -11.77 10.10
CA MET A 52 13.53 -12.94 10.54
C MET A 52 14.13 -13.68 11.73
N ALA A 53 15.43 -13.57 11.97
CA ALA A 53 16.09 -14.14 13.14
C ALA A 53 15.82 -13.34 14.42
N GLU A 54 15.74 -12.01 14.33
CA GLU A 54 15.70 -11.10 15.48
C GLU A 54 14.31 -10.52 15.76
N VAL A 55 13.40 -10.52 14.77
CA VAL A 55 12.09 -9.88 14.86
C VAL A 55 10.98 -10.91 14.64
N ASN A 56 10.11 -11.05 15.63
CA ASN A 56 8.93 -11.91 15.51
C ASN A 56 7.79 -11.20 14.77
N ASP A 57 6.96 -11.96 14.07
CA ASP A 57 5.76 -11.48 13.38
C ASP A 57 6.05 -10.32 12.40
N VAL A 58 7.15 -10.43 11.66
CA VAL A 58 7.52 -9.47 10.62
C VAL A 58 6.81 -9.80 9.30
N TYR A 59 6.21 -8.78 8.69
CA TYR A 59 5.66 -8.83 7.34
C TYR A 59 6.70 -8.29 6.37
N ILE A 60 7.02 -9.08 5.34
CA ILE A 60 8.01 -8.72 4.33
C ILE A 60 7.31 -8.63 2.98
N ARG A 61 7.43 -7.45 2.35
CA ARG A 61 6.92 -7.21 1.00
C ARG A 61 8.06 -6.88 0.06
N GLU A 62 8.09 -7.58 -1.07
CA GLU A 62 9.09 -7.35 -2.11
C GLU A 62 8.50 -6.49 -3.23
N GLY A 63 9.22 -5.41 -3.59
CA GLY A 63 8.93 -4.53 -4.70
C GLY A 63 10.11 -4.46 -5.67
N LYS A 64 10.01 -3.59 -6.66
CA LYS A 64 11.11 -3.39 -7.62
C LYS A 64 12.28 -2.66 -6.95
N ASN A 65 13.38 -3.39 -6.69
CA ASN A 65 14.57 -2.87 -6.01
C ASN A 65 14.31 -2.29 -4.61
N VAL A 66 13.34 -2.86 -3.91
CA VAL A 66 13.00 -2.51 -2.53
C VAL A 66 12.48 -3.73 -1.78
N LEU A 67 12.84 -3.83 -0.51
CA LEU A 67 12.32 -4.83 0.41
C LEU A 67 11.74 -4.10 1.63
N GLU A 68 10.44 -4.20 1.83
CA GLU A 68 9.75 -3.57 2.95
C GLU A 68 9.56 -4.57 4.09
N PHE A 69 9.85 -4.12 5.31
CA PHE A 69 9.66 -4.87 6.55
C PHE A 69 8.72 -4.10 7.47
N SER A 70 7.71 -4.76 8.01
CA SER A 70 6.74 -4.14 8.92
C SER A 70 6.36 -5.09 10.04
N VAL A 71 6.16 -4.56 11.24
CA VAL A 71 5.59 -5.29 12.38
C VAL A 71 4.05 -5.23 12.40
N ARG A 72 3.46 -4.60 11.42
CA ARG A 72 2.00 -4.55 11.23
C ARG A 72 1.67 -4.84 9.77
N SER A 73 0.75 -5.76 9.58
CA SER A 73 0.10 -5.97 8.29
C SER A 73 -1.10 -5.02 8.24
N THR A 74 -0.91 -3.81 7.72
CA THR A 74 -2.07 -2.95 7.43
C THR A 74 -2.37 -3.08 5.96
N THR A 75 -3.45 -3.75 5.62
CA THR A 75 -3.96 -3.83 4.26
C THR A 75 -4.85 -2.63 3.95
N LYS A 76 -5.05 -2.35 2.67
CA LYS A 76 -6.00 -1.32 2.24
C LYS A 76 -7.45 -1.68 2.61
N GLY A 77 -7.76 -2.98 2.71
CA GLY A 77 -9.05 -3.47 3.21
C GLY A 77 -9.27 -3.12 4.68
N GLU A 78 -8.28 -3.35 5.54
CA GLU A 78 -8.34 -2.94 6.95
C GLU A 78 -8.50 -1.43 7.11
N ALA A 79 -7.89 -0.64 6.23
CA ALA A 79 -8.07 0.81 6.21
C ALA A 79 -9.52 1.20 5.86
N VAL A 80 -10.15 0.55 4.88
CA VAL A 80 -11.56 0.73 4.52
C VAL A 80 -12.46 0.36 5.72
N GLU A 81 -12.23 -0.79 6.34
CA GLU A 81 -12.98 -1.22 7.52
C GLU A 81 -12.82 -0.26 8.71
N HIS A 82 -11.61 0.26 8.91
CA HIS A 82 -11.36 1.26 9.95
C HIS A 82 -12.13 2.55 9.68
N LEU A 83 -12.07 3.07 8.47
CA LEU A 83 -12.77 4.29 8.07
C LEU A 83 -14.29 4.13 8.17
N ARG A 84 -14.83 2.94 7.91
CA ARG A 84 -16.27 2.65 8.03
C ARG A 84 -16.82 2.83 9.45
N ARG A 85 -15.96 2.80 10.46
CA ARG A 85 -16.34 3.04 11.86
C ARG A 85 -16.60 4.52 12.18
N TYR A 86 -16.25 5.43 11.29
CA TYR A 86 -16.56 6.86 11.45
C TYR A 86 -18.05 7.08 11.14
N PRO A 87 -18.83 7.67 12.08
CA PRO A 87 -20.30 7.67 12.03
C PRO A 87 -20.94 8.59 10.99
N GLN A 88 -20.19 9.16 10.06
CA GLN A 88 -20.70 10.11 9.06
C GLN A 88 -20.50 9.62 7.61
N ALA A 89 -20.06 8.38 7.40
CA ALA A 89 -19.90 7.83 6.06
C ALA A 89 -20.98 6.78 5.80
N ASP A 90 -21.91 7.10 4.93
CA ASP A 90 -22.98 6.17 4.51
C ASP A 90 -22.49 5.20 3.44
N ALA A 91 -21.55 5.63 2.59
CA ALA A 91 -20.96 4.82 1.53
C ALA A 91 -19.51 5.25 1.23
N PHE A 92 -18.75 4.36 0.58
CA PHE A 92 -17.40 4.61 0.11
C PHE A 92 -17.35 4.69 -1.41
N PHE A 93 -16.53 5.60 -1.90
CA PHE A 93 -16.01 5.58 -3.25
C PHE A 93 -14.52 5.26 -3.19
N TYR A 94 -14.11 4.14 -3.77
CA TYR A 94 -12.71 3.71 -3.83
C TYR A 94 -12.29 3.45 -5.27
N ALA A 95 -11.28 4.15 -5.77
CA ALA A 95 -10.76 3.99 -7.12
C ALA A 95 -9.27 3.66 -7.09
N ALA A 96 -8.85 2.64 -7.84
CA ALA A 96 -7.47 2.18 -7.86
C ALA A 96 -7.14 1.33 -9.11
N ASP A 97 -5.83 1.05 -9.31
CA ASP A 97 -5.31 0.30 -10.45
C ASP A 97 -4.42 -0.90 -10.09
N GLY A 98 -3.94 -0.99 -8.86
CA GLY A 98 -2.98 -1.99 -8.39
C GLY A 98 -3.59 -3.33 -7.97
N VAL A 99 -2.72 -4.34 -7.84
CA VAL A 99 -3.09 -5.66 -7.30
C VAL A 99 -3.33 -5.59 -5.79
N SER A 100 -2.56 -4.77 -5.07
CA SER A 100 -2.73 -4.56 -3.61
C SER A 100 -4.02 -3.80 -3.25
N ASP A 101 -4.72 -3.25 -4.25
CA ASP A 101 -5.99 -2.56 -4.06
C ASP A 101 -7.17 -3.53 -4.01
N GLU A 102 -6.97 -4.77 -4.43
CA GLU A 102 -8.01 -5.79 -4.38
C GLU A 102 -8.45 -6.10 -2.94
N ASP A 103 -7.57 -5.94 -1.96
CA ASP A 103 -7.93 -6.05 -0.54
C ASP A 103 -8.96 -4.98 -0.13
N ALA A 104 -8.81 -3.75 -0.65
CA ALA A 104 -9.79 -2.69 -0.41
C ALA A 104 -11.11 -2.96 -1.15
N PHE A 105 -11.06 -3.39 -2.40
CA PHE A 105 -12.26 -3.77 -3.14
C PHE A 105 -13.02 -4.91 -2.46
N ALA A 106 -12.30 -5.89 -1.87
CA ALA A 106 -12.91 -6.98 -1.11
C ALA A 106 -13.62 -6.53 0.18
N ALA A 107 -13.18 -5.41 0.77
CA ALA A 107 -13.76 -4.84 1.98
C ALA A 107 -14.94 -3.88 1.71
N LEU A 108 -15.28 -3.61 0.46
CA LEU A 108 -16.43 -2.78 0.09
C LEU A 108 -17.74 -3.56 0.28
N SER A 109 -18.79 -2.85 0.67
CA SER A 109 -20.15 -3.36 0.76
C SER A 109 -20.95 -3.13 -0.53
N ALA A 110 -22.19 -3.62 -0.58
CA ALA A 110 -23.03 -3.49 -1.77
C ALA A 110 -23.39 -2.03 -2.11
N ASP A 111 -23.42 -1.15 -1.10
CA ASP A 111 -23.75 0.27 -1.26
C ASP A 111 -22.53 1.13 -1.63
N ASP A 112 -21.33 0.53 -1.64
CA ASP A 112 -20.09 1.22 -1.98
C ASP A 112 -19.78 1.15 -3.48
N VAL A 113 -18.99 2.12 -3.94
CA VAL A 113 -18.49 2.16 -5.32
C VAL A 113 -17.00 1.84 -5.34
N GLY A 114 -16.66 0.66 -5.88
CA GLY A 114 -15.30 0.25 -6.21
C GLY A 114 -15.03 0.44 -7.70
N LEU A 115 -14.07 1.29 -8.06
CA LEU A 115 -13.75 1.62 -9.44
C LEU A 115 -12.35 1.17 -9.81
N LYS A 116 -12.24 0.10 -10.59
CA LYS A 116 -10.97 -0.36 -11.15
C LYS A 116 -10.58 0.48 -12.37
N SER A 117 -9.39 1.06 -12.34
CA SER A 117 -8.77 1.71 -13.48
C SER A 117 -7.89 0.70 -14.24
N GLY A 118 -8.12 0.55 -15.55
CA GLY A 118 -7.33 -0.34 -16.40
C GLY A 118 -7.78 -1.81 -16.39
N ALA A 119 -6.92 -2.67 -16.96
CA ALA A 119 -7.19 -4.09 -17.17
C ALA A 119 -6.86 -4.96 -15.93
N GLY A 120 -7.08 -6.27 -16.04
CA GLY A 120 -6.77 -7.27 -15.02
C GLY A 120 -8.00 -7.75 -14.25
N ALA A 121 -7.86 -8.85 -13.50
CA ALA A 121 -8.89 -9.34 -12.60
C ALA A 121 -9.15 -8.34 -11.49
N THR A 122 -10.41 -8.22 -11.03
CA THR A 122 -10.76 -7.30 -9.95
C THR A 122 -12.04 -7.70 -9.26
N LEU A 123 -12.10 -7.38 -7.96
CA LEU A 123 -13.30 -7.44 -7.11
C LEU A 123 -14.10 -6.12 -7.12
N ALA A 124 -13.58 -5.08 -7.77
CA ALA A 124 -14.32 -3.83 -7.96
C ALA A 124 -15.61 -4.06 -8.74
N ASN A 125 -16.70 -3.41 -8.33
CA ASN A 125 -18.01 -3.53 -8.98
C ASN A 125 -18.11 -2.71 -10.27
N PHE A 126 -17.18 -1.77 -10.51
CA PHE A 126 -17.10 -0.97 -11.75
C PHE A 126 -15.67 -0.91 -12.29
N ARG A 127 -15.56 -0.62 -13.61
CA ARG A 127 -14.28 -0.49 -14.29
C ARG A 127 -14.29 0.65 -15.29
N VAL A 128 -13.14 1.33 -15.37
CA VAL A 128 -12.87 2.35 -16.40
C VAL A 128 -11.55 2.07 -17.12
N PRO A 129 -11.39 2.55 -18.37
CA PRO A 129 -10.18 2.30 -19.16
C PRO A 129 -8.89 2.85 -18.55
N GLY A 130 -8.96 4.00 -17.84
CA GLY A 130 -7.76 4.64 -17.31
C GLY A 130 -8.02 5.81 -16.38
N PRO A 131 -6.93 6.50 -15.94
CA PRO A 131 -7.01 7.56 -14.93
C PRO A 131 -7.83 8.78 -15.33
N ILE A 132 -7.94 9.08 -16.64
CA ILE A 132 -8.77 10.19 -17.14
C ILE A 132 -10.26 9.94 -16.82
N ASP A 133 -10.69 8.68 -16.91
CA ASP A 133 -12.08 8.31 -16.63
C ASP A 133 -12.35 8.27 -15.13
N VAL A 134 -11.34 7.96 -14.31
CA VAL A 134 -11.41 8.15 -12.85
C VAL A 134 -11.63 9.64 -12.51
N ALA A 135 -10.87 10.54 -13.14
CA ALA A 135 -11.04 11.98 -12.94
C ALA A 135 -12.45 12.46 -13.34
N ARG A 136 -13.02 11.93 -14.41
CA ARG A 136 -14.41 12.21 -14.82
C ARG A 136 -15.43 11.71 -13.79
N ALA A 137 -15.23 10.51 -13.24
CA ALA A 137 -16.09 9.98 -12.18
C ALA A 137 -16.04 10.83 -10.91
N LEU A 138 -14.84 11.31 -10.52
CA LEU A 138 -14.68 12.22 -9.39
C LEU A 138 -15.34 13.59 -9.63
N ALA A 139 -15.22 14.14 -10.83
CA ALA A 139 -15.90 15.39 -11.19
C ALA A 139 -17.42 15.24 -11.09
N LEU A 140 -17.97 14.15 -11.64
CA LEU A 140 -19.40 13.86 -11.54
C LEU A 140 -19.87 13.74 -10.08
N LEU A 141 -19.08 13.07 -9.23
CA LEU A 141 -19.37 12.95 -7.80
C LEU A 141 -19.36 14.30 -7.11
N ALA A 142 -18.44 15.20 -7.47
CA ALA A 142 -18.38 16.57 -6.94
C ALA A 142 -19.63 17.38 -7.34
N ASP A 143 -20.01 17.33 -8.61
CA ASP A 143 -21.19 18.05 -9.14
C ASP A 143 -22.47 17.62 -8.43
N PHE A 144 -22.66 16.33 -8.17
CA PHE A 144 -23.81 15.84 -7.41
C PHE A 144 -23.82 16.35 -5.96
N ARG A 145 -22.67 16.37 -5.30
CA ARG A 145 -22.57 16.86 -3.91
C ARG A 145 -22.79 18.37 -3.79
N GLU A 146 -22.39 19.14 -4.78
CA GLU A 146 -22.65 20.60 -4.83
C GLU A 146 -24.15 20.89 -5.11
N GLY A 147 -24.81 20.07 -5.94
CA GLY A 147 -26.24 20.19 -6.22
C GLY A 147 -27.12 19.97 -5.00
N ASP A 148 -26.80 19.01 -4.15
CA ASP A 148 -27.54 18.70 -2.91
C ASP A 148 -27.44 19.81 -1.84
N VAL A 149 -26.41 20.66 -1.88
CA VAL A 149 -26.24 21.77 -0.93
C VAL A 149 -27.17 22.96 -1.23
N HIS A 150 -27.70 23.03 -2.44
CA HIS A 150 -28.59 24.13 -2.87
C HIS A 150 -30.10 23.85 -2.70
N GLU A 151 -30.49 22.65 -2.30
CA GLU A 151 -31.89 22.27 -2.08
C GLU A 151 -32.32 22.21 -0.58
N GLN A 152 -31.47 22.65 0.33
CA GLN A 152 -31.81 22.77 1.77
C GLN A 152 -31.95 24.31 2.14
#